data_2f5b9b4528c183e3ecaa95c535e12414
#
_entry.id   2f5b9b4528c183e3ecaa95c535e12414
#
_cell.length_a   1.000
_cell.length_b   1.000
_cell.length_c   1.000
_cell.angle_alpha   90.00
_cell.angle_beta   90.00
_cell.angle_gamma   90.00
#
_symmetry.space_group_name_H-M   'P 1'
#
loop_
_entity.id
_entity.type
_entity.pdbx_description
1 polymer ?
#
loop_
_entity_poly.entity_id
_entity_poly.type
_entity_poly.pdbx_seq_one_letter_code
_entity_poly.pdbx_strand_id
1 'polypeptide(L)' 'MLDHSDFSVVVKNRAPLPKPWRWEIYRAGVARPIEHSRMTFGSMTEAGRAGKAALKLMLSEYPQLPQRS' A
#
# COMPACT_ATOMS: atom_id res chain seq x y z
N MET A 1 -2.09 16.76 8.41
CA MET A 1 -1.90 16.45 7.01
C MET A 1 -1.16 15.15 6.86
N LEU A 2 -1.61 14.30 5.97
CA LEU A 2 -0.97 13.02 5.77
C LEU A 2 0.04 13.13 4.66
N ASP A 3 1.17 12.48 4.81
CA ASP A 3 2.09 12.42 3.72
C ASP A 3 2.72 11.04 3.68
N HIS A 4 3.62 10.81 2.76
CA HIS A 4 4.17 9.49 2.54
C HIS A 4 4.90 8.95 3.75
N SER A 5 5.43 9.80 4.61
CA SER A 5 6.18 9.31 5.75
C SER A 5 5.30 8.72 6.82
N ASP A 6 4.00 8.95 6.76
CA ASP A 6 3.07 8.34 7.72
C ASP A 6 2.67 6.95 7.32
N PHE A 7 3.07 6.50 6.13
CA PHE A 7 2.66 5.20 5.62
C PHE A 7 3.85 4.43 5.11
N SER A 8 3.73 3.11 5.11
CA SER A 8 4.77 2.28 4.53
C SER A 8 4.13 1.15 3.73
N VAL A 9 4.78 0.76 2.67
CA VAL A 9 4.34 -0.34 1.83
C VAL A 9 5.24 -1.52 2.12
N VAL A 10 4.63 -2.64 2.45
CA VAL A 10 5.35 -3.87 2.76
C VAL A 10 4.91 -4.94 1.79
N VAL A 11 5.85 -5.72 1.31
CA VAL A 11 5.55 -6.79 0.37
C VAL A 11 5.70 -8.11 1.10
N LYS A 12 4.71 -8.98 1.01
CA LYS A 12 4.72 -10.24 1.72
C LYS A 12 4.45 -11.41 0.80
N ASN A 13 5.08 -12.53 1.12
CA ASN A 13 4.92 -13.76 0.37
C ASN A 13 3.91 -14.60 1.10
N ARG A 14 2.64 -14.42 0.81
CA ARG A 14 1.58 -15.05 1.57
C ARG A 14 0.50 -15.72 0.73
N ALA A 15 0.73 -15.85 -0.54
CA ALA A 15 -0.25 -16.45 -1.42
C ALA A 15 0.36 -17.67 -2.09
N PRO A 16 -0.45 -18.55 -2.68
CA PRO A 16 0.09 -19.72 -3.36
C PRO A 16 0.84 -19.33 -4.62
N LEU A 17 1.80 -20.14 -4.99
CA LEU A 17 2.45 -20.01 -6.28
C LEU A 17 1.40 -20.16 -7.36
N PRO A 18 1.61 -19.54 -8.53
CA PRO A 18 2.82 -18.86 -8.97
C PRO A 18 2.87 -17.38 -8.67
N LYS A 19 1.90 -16.86 -7.95
CA LYS A 19 1.87 -15.44 -7.61
C LYS A 19 1.76 -15.27 -6.11
N PRO A 20 2.84 -15.51 -5.38
CA PRO A 20 2.76 -15.51 -3.92
C PRO A 20 2.90 -14.14 -3.28
N TRP A 21 3.20 -13.11 -4.03
CA TRP A 21 3.52 -11.80 -3.46
C TRP A 21 2.31 -10.90 -3.41
N ARG A 22 2.20 -10.17 -2.31
CA ARG A 22 1.15 -9.16 -2.18
C ARG A 22 1.72 -7.99 -1.43
N TRP A 23 1.08 -6.84 -1.53
CA TRP A 23 1.51 -5.66 -0.80
C TRP A 23 0.50 -5.33 0.29
N GLU A 24 1.00 -4.68 1.31
CA GLU A 24 0.18 -4.18 2.40
C GLU A 24 0.66 -2.80 2.73
N ILE A 25 -0.25 -1.93 3.12
CA ILE A 25 0.09 -0.57 3.50
C ILE A 25 -0.21 -0.42 4.98
N TYR A 26 0.80 0.07 5.71
CA TYR A 26 0.66 0.30 7.14
C TYR A 26 0.75 1.78 7.42
N ARG A 27 0.05 2.24 8.44
CA ARG A 27 0.17 3.59 8.92
C ARG A 27 1.03 3.60 10.15
N ALA A 28 1.79 4.67 10.34
CA ALA A 28 2.67 4.78 11.50
C ALA A 28 1.87 4.60 12.79
N GLY A 29 2.39 3.78 13.67
CA GLY A 29 1.74 3.56 14.95
C GLY A 29 0.62 2.54 14.93
N VAL A 30 0.30 1.96 13.79
CA VAL A 30 -0.78 1.00 13.67
C VAL A 30 -0.19 -0.36 13.34
N ALA A 31 -0.54 -1.37 14.13
CA ALA A 31 0.04 -2.69 13.95
C ALA A 31 -0.56 -3.48 12.81
N ARG A 32 -1.75 -3.13 12.35
CA ARG A 32 -2.40 -3.86 11.28
C ARG A 32 -2.34 -3.07 9.99
N PRO A 33 -2.31 -3.74 8.85
CA PRO A 33 -2.34 -3.01 7.59
C PRO A 33 -3.68 -2.32 7.43
N ILE A 34 -3.66 -1.12 6.90
CA ILE A 34 -4.89 -0.39 6.64
C ILE A 34 -5.40 -0.66 5.24
N GLU A 35 -4.55 -1.24 4.40
CA GLU A 35 -4.96 -1.59 3.05
C GLU A 35 -4.08 -2.73 2.57
N HIS A 36 -4.56 -3.55 1.66
CA HIS A 36 -3.76 -4.62 1.09
C HIS A 36 -4.23 -4.90 -0.32
N SER A 37 -3.40 -5.60 -1.08
CA SER A 37 -3.73 -5.88 -2.47
C SER A 37 -4.82 -6.93 -2.55
N ARG A 38 -5.70 -6.79 -3.51
CA ARG A 38 -6.70 -7.80 -3.78
C ARG A 38 -6.15 -8.84 -4.72
N MET A 39 -5.09 -8.48 -5.44
CA MET A 39 -4.45 -9.38 -6.37
C MET A 39 -3.10 -9.77 -5.81
N THR A 40 -2.56 -10.86 -6.31
CA THR A 40 -1.22 -11.25 -5.94
C THR A 40 -0.34 -11.14 -7.17
N PHE A 41 0.95 -11.13 -6.94
CA PHE A 41 1.93 -10.83 -7.98
C PHE A 41 2.99 -11.90 -8.04
N GLY A 42 3.60 -12.03 -9.19
CA GLY A 42 4.60 -13.05 -9.40
C GLY A 42 5.96 -12.71 -8.85
N SER A 43 6.22 -11.44 -8.55
CA SER A 43 7.51 -11.03 -8.01
C SER A 43 7.33 -9.94 -6.97
N MET A 44 8.33 -9.84 -6.13
CA MET A 44 8.40 -8.83 -5.12
C MET A 44 8.41 -7.45 -5.74
N THR A 45 9.13 -7.29 -6.85
CA THR A 45 9.21 -6.01 -7.54
C THR A 45 7.85 -5.57 -8.04
N GLU A 46 7.10 -6.49 -8.64
CA GLU A 46 5.78 -6.14 -9.13
C GLU A 46 4.84 -5.77 -7.99
N ALA A 47 4.86 -6.54 -6.93
CA ALA A 47 4.01 -6.24 -5.78
C ALA A 47 4.38 -4.90 -5.16
N GLY A 48 5.67 -4.62 -5.04
CA GLY A 48 6.11 -3.35 -4.47
C GLY A 48 5.71 -2.17 -5.33
N ARG A 49 5.83 -2.31 -6.63
CA ARG A 49 5.44 -1.24 -7.56
C ARG A 49 3.94 -0.98 -7.47
N ALA A 50 3.16 -2.05 -7.45
CA ALA A 50 1.71 -1.92 -7.33
C ALA A 50 1.31 -1.31 -5.99
N GLY A 51 2.02 -1.69 -4.92
CA GLY A 51 1.74 -1.13 -3.60
C GLY A 51 2.02 0.36 -3.53
N LYS A 52 3.11 0.80 -4.15
CA LYS A 52 3.42 2.22 -4.17
C LYS A 52 2.41 3.00 -4.97
N ALA A 53 1.96 2.43 -6.08
CA ALA A 53 0.92 3.08 -6.88
C ALA A 53 -0.38 3.15 -6.09
N ALA A 54 -0.70 2.09 -5.35
CA ALA A 54 -1.91 2.07 -4.54
C ALA A 54 -1.85 3.11 -3.42
N LEU A 55 -0.68 3.27 -2.81
CA LEU A 55 -0.51 4.26 -1.77
C LEU A 55 -0.70 5.66 -2.33
N LYS A 56 -0.12 5.92 -3.47
CA LYS A 56 -0.24 7.22 -4.10
C LYS A 56 -1.71 7.53 -4.40
N LEU A 57 -2.43 6.54 -4.92
CA LEU A 57 -3.84 6.73 -5.22
C LEU A 57 -4.64 6.94 -3.95
N MET A 58 -4.37 6.17 -2.91
CA MET A 58 -5.07 6.30 -1.66
C MET A 58 -4.89 7.70 -1.07
N LEU A 59 -3.67 8.20 -1.09
CA LEU A 59 -3.41 9.53 -0.54
C LEU A 59 -4.09 10.62 -1.35
N SER A 60 -4.17 10.45 -2.66
CA SER A 60 -4.81 11.46 -3.49
C SER A 60 -6.32 11.45 -3.37
N GLU A 61 -6.89 10.31 -2.95
CA GLU A 61 -8.33 10.23 -2.77
C GLU A 61 -8.78 10.57 -1.37
N TYR A 62 -7.87 10.68 -0.41
CA TYR A 62 -8.26 11.06 0.90
C TYR A 62 -8.91 12.41 0.80
N PRO A 63 -10.01 12.61 1.47
CA PRO A 63 -10.64 13.90 1.46
C PRO A 63 -9.68 14.82 2.09
N GLN A 64 -8.88 15.38 1.37
CA GLN A 64 -8.04 16.31 1.85
C GLN A 64 -8.86 17.40 2.20
N LEU A 65 -8.92 17.78 3.29
CA LEU A 65 -9.54 18.90 3.60
C LEU A 65 -9.12 19.91 2.73
N PRO A 66 -9.90 20.72 2.33
CA PRO A 66 -9.64 21.75 1.41
C PRO A 66 -8.39 22.33 1.76
N GLN A 67 -7.61 22.11 1.15
CA GLN A 67 -6.46 22.63 1.47
C GLN A 67 -6.36 23.92 0.98
N ARG A 68 -6.80 23.90 0.89
CA ARG A 68 -6.77 24.64 0.35
C ARG A 68 -6.32 25.14 0.11
N SER A 69 -6.34 25.37 0.03
CA SER A 69 -6.07 25.65 -0.41
C SER A 69 -6.05 25.80 -0.39
#